data_9690de39c76e592844973629d8984426
#
_entry.id   9690de39c76e592844973629d8984426
#
_cell.length_a   1.000
_cell.length_b   1.000
_cell.length_c   1.000
_cell.angle_alpha   90.00
_cell.angle_beta   90.00
_cell.angle_gamma   90.00
#
_symmetry.space_group_name_H-M   'P 1'
#
loop_
_entity.id
_entity.type
_entity.pdbx_description
1 polymer ?
#
loop_
_entity_poly.entity_id
_entity_poly.type
_entity_poly.pdbx_seq_one_letter_code
_entity_poly.pdbx_strand_id
1 'polypeptide(L)'
;MKKLLLFLLLFPILSMSQGIMGDKTEFSRQDTLRGSITKERSWWDLNRYHLDIKVNPDEKFISGSNKISYTVLDSYNLMQIDLQNPLNLTKAVQDNSELEIIHDGNAHFIKLIKDQKPGSKEEIIVYYEGNPRTAVRAPWDGGISWEKDENGNHFVASSCQGLGASVWWPNKDHMYDEPESMLMSVNVPKGLTNVSNGRLVGVDEMSDSTTFHWEVVNPINNYGVNINIGDYVNFSEIYKGEKGDLDMDYYVLSYNLEKAKVHFKDAIKTMQAFEHWFGPYPFYEDSFKLVETPYLGMEHQSSVTYGNKYRKGYLGRDLSGTGWGLKFDYIIIHETGHEWFANNITYKDIADMWVHEGFTTYSENLFVDYHYGKKAASEYVIGTRRGIRNEKPIIGPYNVNKGGSGDMYSKGANLLHTLRQVANNDIKWRNILRGLNKDFYHKTVTTQEIENYISKKMKMNLKPFFDQYLRDIRIPELEYKLVDGKIHYRWNNVVNDFNMPIDIIVTDHVLGLQNKLRIYPTQKWKSKKIRGSIEIDNNYYIDSKNVI
;
A
#
# COMPACT_ATOMS: atom_id res chain seq x y z
N MET A 1 43.40 29.53 20.40
CA MET A 1 42.14 29.53 19.62
C MET A 1 41.86 28.12 19.16
N LYS A 2 41.06 27.34 19.91
CA LYS A 2 40.66 25.99 19.55
C LYS A 2 39.36 26.07 18.73
N LYS A 3 39.42 25.67 17.47
CA LYS A 3 38.22 25.50 16.64
C LYS A 3 37.49 24.21 17.04
N LEU A 4 36.32 24.38 17.63
CA LEU A 4 35.39 23.29 17.93
C LEU A 4 34.67 22.91 16.63
N LEU A 5 35.01 21.77 16.02
CA LEU A 5 34.27 21.19 14.92
C LEU A 5 33.04 20.50 15.47
N LEU A 6 31.89 21.12 15.26
CA LEU A 6 30.58 20.52 15.57
C LEU A 6 30.25 19.50 14.48
N PHE A 7 30.43 18.21 14.75
CA PHE A 7 29.91 17.13 13.92
C PHE A 7 28.40 17.04 14.15
N LEU A 8 27.62 17.67 13.28
CA LEU A 8 26.18 17.39 13.16
C LEU A 8 26.04 16.00 12.54
N LEU A 9 25.81 15.00 13.38
CA LEU A 9 25.29 13.68 12.97
C LEU A 9 23.86 13.89 12.44
N LEU A 10 23.73 14.08 11.15
CA LEU A 10 22.47 13.94 10.43
C LEU A 10 22.11 12.45 10.42
N PHE A 11 21.39 12.01 11.44
CA PHE A 11 20.60 10.79 11.35
C PHE A 11 19.59 10.98 10.20
N PRO A 12 19.51 10.09 9.22
CA PRO A 12 18.41 10.09 8.30
C PRO A 12 17.15 9.71 9.10
N ILE A 13 16.36 10.71 9.43
CA ILE A 13 15.00 10.49 9.90
C ILE A 13 14.28 9.91 8.67
N LEU A 14 14.08 8.60 8.65
CA LEU A 14 13.01 7.97 7.90
C LEU A 14 11.73 8.59 8.46
N SER A 15 11.25 9.66 7.82
CA SER A 15 10.00 10.30 8.18
C SER A 15 8.86 9.42 7.67
N MET A 16 8.54 8.39 8.43
CA MET A 16 7.34 7.60 8.26
C MET A 16 6.11 8.47 8.57
N SER A 17 5.01 8.16 7.95
CA SER A 17 3.70 8.73 8.21
C SER A 17 3.42 8.84 9.71
N GLN A 18 3.64 10.02 10.29
CA GLN A 18 3.46 10.23 11.73
C GLN A 18 1.98 10.27 12.14
N GLY A 19 1.05 10.47 11.18
CA GLY A 19 -0.38 10.54 11.46
C GLY A 19 -0.98 9.23 11.97
N ILE A 20 -0.81 8.16 11.22
CA ILE A 20 -1.40 6.83 11.54
C ILE A 20 -0.50 5.93 12.38
N MET A 21 0.82 6.12 12.33
CA MET A 21 1.82 5.30 13.05
C MET A 21 2.38 5.95 14.32
N GLY A 22 1.91 7.14 14.70
CA GLY A 22 2.35 7.85 15.92
C GLY A 22 2.01 7.11 17.23
N ASP A 23 2.43 7.64 18.39
CA ASP A 23 2.29 6.99 19.71
C ASP A 23 0.92 7.14 20.39
N LYS A 24 -0.14 7.41 19.63
CA LYS A 24 -1.49 7.55 20.16
C LYS A 24 -1.97 6.23 20.79
N THR A 25 -2.27 6.26 22.07
CA THR A 25 -2.77 5.11 22.86
C THR A 25 -4.19 5.30 23.37
N GLU A 26 -4.69 6.54 23.36
CA GLU A 26 -6.07 6.87 23.75
C GLU A 26 -6.86 7.29 22.50
N PHE A 27 -8.06 6.74 22.35
CA PHE A 27 -8.90 6.97 21.20
C PHE A 27 -10.19 7.68 21.58
N SER A 28 -10.51 8.69 20.80
CA SER A 28 -11.72 9.50 20.95
C SER A 28 -12.91 8.87 20.20
N ARG A 29 -14.10 9.45 20.42
CA ARG A 29 -15.26 9.11 19.60
C ARG A 29 -15.01 9.33 18.11
N GLN A 30 -14.28 10.38 17.72
CA GLN A 30 -13.96 10.66 16.32
C GLN A 30 -13.06 9.57 15.70
N ASP A 31 -12.12 9.01 16.46
CA ASP A 31 -11.30 7.88 15.98
C ASP A 31 -12.16 6.64 15.74
N THR A 32 -13.14 6.38 16.62
CA THR A 32 -14.08 5.26 16.47
C THR A 32 -15.02 5.49 15.28
N LEU A 33 -15.58 6.69 15.13
CA LEU A 33 -16.42 7.02 13.97
C LEU A 33 -15.65 6.89 12.65
N ARG A 34 -14.36 7.26 12.65
CA ARG A 34 -13.49 7.15 11.47
C ARG A 34 -13.11 5.71 11.17
N GLY A 35 -12.74 4.92 12.19
CA GLY A 35 -12.09 3.61 12.02
C GLY A 35 -12.99 2.40 12.22
N SER A 36 -14.29 2.56 12.48
CA SER A 36 -15.21 1.43 12.69
C SER A 36 -16.30 1.33 11.63
N ILE A 37 -16.82 0.13 11.46
CA ILE A 37 -18.02 -0.13 10.65
C ILE A 37 -19.22 0.17 11.54
N THR A 38 -19.64 1.44 11.55
CA THR A 38 -20.82 1.88 12.31
C THR A 38 -22.12 1.30 11.72
N LYS A 39 -23.21 1.34 12.49
CA LYS A 39 -24.52 0.95 11.97
C LYS A 39 -24.93 1.83 10.78
N GLU A 40 -24.57 3.11 10.83
CA GLU A 40 -24.86 4.12 9.80
C GLU A 40 -24.09 3.91 8.50
N ARG A 41 -23.04 3.07 8.52
CA ARG A 41 -22.31 2.62 7.33
C ARG A 41 -22.73 1.23 6.86
N SER A 42 -23.04 0.29 7.77
CA SER A 42 -23.20 -1.14 7.46
C SER A 42 -24.51 -1.52 6.80
N TRP A 43 -25.55 -0.67 6.83
CA TRP A 43 -26.88 -0.97 6.29
C TRP A 43 -26.99 -0.81 4.78
N TRP A 44 -25.99 -0.25 4.14
CA TRP A 44 -25.94 -0.01 2.70
C TRP A 44 -24.60 -0.42 2.11
N ASP A 45 -24.64 -0.90 0.87
CA ASP A 45 -23.51 -1.34 0.05
C ASP A 45 -23.27 -0.30 -1.04
N LEU A 46 -22.02 0.12 -1.20
CA LEU A 46 -21.64 1.19 -2.10
C LEU A 46 -21.46 0.64 -3.52
N ASN A 47 -22.21 1.15 -4.49
CA ASN A 47 -22.11 0.70 -5.87
C ASN A 47 -21.29 1.65 -6.76
N ARG A 48 -21.55 2.96 -6.68
CA ARG A 48 -20.90 3.92 -7.59
C ARG A 48 -20.79 5.29 -6.98
N TYR A 49 -19.70 5.98 -7.29
CA TYR A 49 -19.56 7.42 -7.11
C TYR A 49 -19.57 8.15 -8.46
N HIS A 50 -20.17 9.34 -8.50
CA HIS A 50 -19.90 10.35 -9.52
C HIS A 50 -19.49 11.63 -8.81
N LEU A 51 -18.19 11.88 -8.78
CA LEU A 51 -17.58 13.06 -8.20
C LEU A 51 -17.48 14.14 -9.29
N ASP A 52 -18.24 15.23 -9.15
CA ASP A 52 -18.27 16.37 -10.06
C ASP A 52 -17.80 17.62 -9.31
N ILE A 53 -16.59 18.09 -9.64
CA ILE A 53 -15.90 19.11 -8.87
C ILE A 53 -15.26 20.19 -9.72
N LYS A 54 -15.18 21.38 -9.16
CA LYS A 54 -14.38 22.49 -9.65
C LYS A 54 -13.20 22.74 -8.70
N VAL A 55 -12.00 22.78 -9.24
CA VAL A 55 -10.77 23.09 -8.50
C VAL A 55 -10.26 24.47 -8.88
N ASN A 56 -10.12 25.36 -7.90
CA ASN A 56 -9.50 26.67 -8.06
C ASN A 56 -8.11 26.68 -7.36
N PRO A 57 -7.01 26.48 -8.10
CA PRO A 57 -5.68 26.40 -7.50
C PRO A 57 -5.18 27.71 -6.90
N ASP A 58 -5.61 28.86 -7.42
CA ASP A 58 -5.21 30.18 -6.90
C ASP A 58 -5.75 30.42 -5.49
N GLU A 59 -7.00 30.01 -5.24
CA GLU A 59 -7.65 30.11 -3.95
C GLU A 59 -7.46 28.85 -3.08
N LYS A 60 -6.83 27.80 -3.62
CA LYS A 60 -6.73 26.47 -2.99
C LYS A 60 -8.09 25.92 -2.57
N PHE A 61 -9.07 26.09 -3.41
CA PHE A 61 -10.48 25.84 -3.12
C PHE A 61 -11.05 24.75 -4.02
N ILE A 62 -11.89 23.90 -3.44
CA ILE A 62 -12.65 22.86 -4.16
C ILE A 62 -14.12 23.05 -3.85
N SER A 63 -14.98 22.91 -4.86
CA SER A 63 -16.43 22.87 -4.70
C SER A 63 -17.04 21.87 -5.67
N GLY A 64 -18.17 21.30 -5.32
CA GLY A 64 -18.88 20.37 -6.18
C GLY A 64 -19.81 19.43 -5.45
N SER A 65 -20.03 18.27 -6.03
CA SER A 65 -20.91 17.25 -5.48
C SER A 65 -20.37 15.85 -5.68
N ASN A 66 -20.82 14.94 -4.85
CA ASN A 66 -20.67 13.51 -5.05
C ASN A 66 -22.05 12.84 -5.08
N LYS A 67 -22.40 12.24 -6.21
CA LYS A 67 -23.57 11.38 -6.33
C LYS A 67 -23.17 9.96 -5.92
N ILE A 68 -23.86 9.42 -4.94
CA ILE A 68 -23.60 8.13 -4.29
C ILE A 68 -24.73 7.19 -4.65
N SER A 69 -24.46 6.17 -5.45
CA SER A 69 -25.41 5.09 -5.76
C SER A 69 -25.11 3.90 -4.86
N TYR A 70 -26.13 3.32 -4.25
CA TYR A 70 -25.97 2.25 -3.28
C TYR A 70 -27.10 1.23 -3.32
N THR A 71 -26.84 0.04 -2.78
CA THR A 71 -27.83 -1.00 -2.53
C THR A 71 -28.14 -1.08 -1.05
N VAL A 72 -29.41 -1.09 -0.70
CA VAL A 72 -29.87 -1.20 0.69
C VAL A 72 -29.71 -2.64 1.16
N LEU A 73 -28.96 -2.88 2.23
CA LEU A 73 -28.77 -4.20 2.85
C LEU A 73 -29.79 -4.44 3.96
N ASP A 74 -29.95 -3.45 4.85
CA ASP A 74 -30.89 -3.48 5.97
C ASP A 74 -31.76 -2.23 5.99
N SER A 75 -32.99 -2.34 6.57
CA SER A 75 -33.89 -1.20 6.68
C SER A 75 -33.39 -0.21 7.72
N TYR A 76 -33.00 0.99 7.24
CA TYR A 76 -32.51 2.09 8.07
C TYR A 76 -32.61 3.41 7.31
N ASN A 77 -32.46 4.55 8.01
CA ASN A 77 -32.62 5.87 7.41
C ASN A 77 -31.58 6.90 7.85
N LEU A 78 -30.52 6.47 8.54
CA LEU A 78 -29.43 7.37 8.92
C LEU A 78 -28.13 6.88 8.25
N MET A 79 -27.56 7.70 7.36
CA MET A 79 -26.39 7.37 6.56
C MET A 79 -25.19 8.19 7.03
N GLN A 80 -24.08 7.55 7.35
CA GLN A 80 -22.82 8.25 7.65
C GLN A 80 -22.04 8.52 6.36
N ILE A 81 -21.70 9.78 6.14
CA ILE A 81 -20.76 10.27 5.12
C ILE A 81 -19.66 11.05 5.86
N ASP A 82 -18.44 10.86 5.47
CA ASP A 82 -17.29 11.50 6.10
C ASP A 82 -16.75 12.63 5.22
N LEU A 83 -16.44 13.76 5.85
CA LEU A 83 -15.77 14.91 5.23
C LEU A 83 -15.02 15.67 6.33
N GLN A 84 -13.73 15.84 6.16
CA GLN A 84 -12.89 16.44 7.20
C GLN A 84 -12.86 17.97 7.10
N ASN A 85 -12.87 18.60 8.27
CA ASN A 85 -12.60 20.04 8.37
C ASN A 85 -11.26 20.39 7.69
N PRO A 86 -11.15 21.55 7.00
CA PRO A 86 -12.11 22.67 6.99
C PRO A 86 -13.13 22.65 5.84
N LEU A 87 -13.32 21.50 5.15
CA LEU A 87 -14.36 21.37 4.14
C LEU A 87 -15.75 21.33 4.79
N ASN A 88 -16.75 21.85 4.08
CA ASN A 88 -18.15 21.93 4.53
C ASN A 88 -19.06 21.08 3.66
N LEU A 89 -19.78 20.14 4.26
CA LEU A 89 -20.89 19.45 3.63
C LEU A 89 -22.11 20.39 3.69
N THR A 90 -22.46 20.99 2.56
CA THR A 90 -23.42 22.10 2.51
C THR A 90 -24.86 21.66 2.30
N LYS A 91 -25.07 20.53 1.63
CA LYS A 91 -26.40 20.05 1.25
C LYS A 91 -26.38 18.55 0.93
N ALA A 92 -27.44 17.85 1.24
CA ALA A 92 -27.72 16.49 0.77
C ALA A 92 -29.13 16.43 0.17
N VAL A 93 -29.28 15.65 -0.93
CA VAL A 93 -30.55 15.55 -1.68
C VAL A 93 -30.82 14.11 -2.04
N GLN A 94 -32.07 13.65 -1.83
CA GLN A 94 -32.61 12.41 -2.38
C GLN A 94 -33.99 12.70 -2.98
N ASP A 95 -34.30 12.18 -4.17
CA ASP A 95 -35.59 12.34 -4.86
C ASP A 95 -36.06 13.82 -4.95
N ASN A 96 -35.16 14.74 -5.28
CA ASN A 96 -35.37 16.20 -5.30
C ASN A 96 -35.73 16.84 -3.96
N SER A 97 -35.62 16.11 -2.85
CA SER A 97 -35.87 16.61 -1.50
C SER A 97 -34.57 16.83 -0.76
N GLU A 98 -34.42 17.98 -0.12
CA GLU A 98 -33.29 18.27 0.73
C GLU A 98 -33.41 17.49 2.04
N LEU A 99 -32.28 16.93 2.49
CA LEU A 99 -32.20 16.07 3.66
C LEU A 99 -31.57 16.79 4.85
N GLU A 100 -31.98 16.41 6.05
CA GLU A 100 -31.34 16.87 7.30
C GLU A 100 -29.92 16.29 7.41
N ILE A 101 -28.92 17.14 7.71
CA ILE A 101 -27.53 16.76 7.98
C ILE A 101 -27.21 17.04 9.44
N ILE A 102 -26.78 16.01 10.17
CA ILE A 102 -26.33 16.11 11.56
C ILE A 102 -24.81 16.02 11.56
N HIS A 103 -24.13 17.08 11.97
CA HIS A 103 -22.66 17.15 12.00
C HIS A 103 -22.12 16.66 13.35
N ASP A 104 -21.15 15.71 13.30
CA ASP A 104 -20.41 15.23 14.47
C ASP A 104 -18.91 15.18 14.10
N GLY A 105 -18.25 16.31 14.20
CA GLY A 105 -16.85 16.47 13.79
C GLY A 105 -16.65 16.25 12.29
N ASN A 106 -15.90 15.21 11.92
CA ASN A 106 -15.64 14.81 10.54
C ASN A 106 -16.64 13.78 9.99
N ALA A 107 -17.55 13.27 10.83
CA ALA A 107 -18.66 12.42 10.42
C ALA A 107 -19.94 13.24 10.27
N HIS A 108 -20.66 13.03 9.17
CA HIS A 108 -21.91 13.71 8.88
C HIS A 108 -22.99 12.66 8.70
N PHE A 109 -24.05 12.74 9.51
CA PHE A 109 -25.17 11.81 9.45
C PHE A 109 -26.31 12.42 8.64
N ILE A 110 -26.59 11.83 7.48
CA ILE A 110 -27.67 12.24 6.59
C ILE A 110 -28.91 11.45 6.94
N LYS A 111 -29.98 12.14 7.35
CA LYS A 111 -31.24 11.53 7.71
C LYS A 111 -32.16 11.48 6.49
N LEU A 112 -32.37 10.26 5.99
CA LEU A 112 -33.28 10.01 4.87
C LEU A 112 -34.72 10.20 5.31
N ILE A 113 -35.61 10.56 4.37
CA ILE A 113 -37.02 10.89 4.70
C ILE A 113 -37.76 9.70 5.30
N LYS A 114 -37.39 8.48 4.88
CA LYS A 114 -38.02 7.22 5.34
C LYS A 114 -36.95 6.12 5.40
N ASP A 115 -37.28 5.06 6.16
CA ASP A 115 -36.48 3.84 6.13
C ASP A 115 -36.41 3.28 4.73
N GLN A 116 -35.19 2.91 4.31
CA GLN A 116 -34.92 2.36 3.00
C GLN A 116 -35.32 0.87 2.97
N LYS A 117 -35.71 0.38 1.81
CA LYS A 117 -36.16 -1.01 1.64
C LYS A 117 -34.96 -1.92 1.28
N PRO A 118 -34.68 -2.98 2.06
CA PRO A 118 -33.65 -3.94 1.71
C PRO A 118 -33.78 -4.48 0.28
N GLY A 119 -32.66 -4.49 -0.47
CA GLY A 119 -32.55 -4.88 -1.86
C GLY A 119 -32.89 -3.78 -2.87
N SER A 120 -33.37 -2.59 -2.45
CA SER A 120 -33.53 -1.47 -3.38
C SER A 120 -32.18 -0.85 -3.73
N LYS A 121 -32.10 -0.28 -4.94
CA LYS A 121 -31.00 0.57 -5.40
C LYS A 121 -31.44 2.00 -5.31
N GLU A 122 -30.66 2.79 -4.63
CA GLU A 122 -30.97 4.17 -4.29
C GLU A 122 -29.82 5.10 -4.64
N GLU A 123 -30.07 6.41 -4.69
CA GLU A 123 -29.05 7.42 -4.90
C GLU A 123 -29.26 8.60 -3.95
N ILE A 124 -28.16 9.20 -3.49
CA ILE A 124 -28.13 10.51 -2.87
C ILE A 124 -27.07 11.38 -3.55
N ILE A 125 -27.24 12.69 -3.48
CA ILE A 125 -26.25 13.67 -3.90
C ILE A 125 -25.86 14.52 -2.71
N VAL A 126 -24.58 14.57 -2.42
CA VAL A 126 -24.03 15.43 -1.37
C VAL A 126 -23.21 16.54 -2.00
N TYR A 127 -23.40 17.78 -1.55
CA TYR A 127 -22.69 18.96 -2.04
C TYR A 127 -21.73 19.46 -0.96
N TYR A 128 -20.58 19.93 -1.39
CA TYR A 128 -19.55 20.40 -0.48
C TYR A 128 -18.66 21.48 -1.10
N GLU A 129 -17.99 22.22 -0.25
CA GLU A 129 -17.02 23.22 -0.66
C GLU A 129 -16.04 23.56 0.46
N GLY A 130 -14.95 24.19 0.09
CA GLY A 130 -13.99 24.77 1.03
C GLY A 130 -12.53 24.61 0.58
N ASN A 131 -11.64 24.96 1.49
CA ASN A 131 -10.20 24.83 1.30
C ASN A 131 -9.74 23.52 1.95
N PRO A 132 -9.50 22.46 1.19
CA PRO A 132 -9.06 21.18 1.78
C PRO A 132 -7.71 21.37 2.49
N ARG A 133 -7.43 20.51 3.46
CA ARG A 133 -6.14 20.50 4.16
C ARG A 133 -5.00 20.52 3.15
N THR A 134 -4.09 21.48 3.29
CA THR A 134 -2.81 21.49 2.57
C THR A 134 -1.85 20.49 3.23
N ALA A 135 -1.28 19.58 2.44
CA ALA A 135 -0.25 18.68 2.93
C ALA A 135 1.03 19.46 3.28
N VAL A 136 1.64 19.13 4.40
CA VAL A 136 2.89 19.75 4.89
C VAL A 136 4.09 18.88 4.54
N ARG A 137 3.90 17.56 4.55
CA ARG A 137 4.92 16.55 4.25
C ARG A 137 4.33 15.45 3.37
N ALA A 138 3.78 15.86 2.21
CA ALA A 138 3.19 14.94 1.25
C ALA A 138 4.21 13.86 0.80
N PRO A 139 3.76 12.62 0.60
CA PRO A 139 2.38 12.14 0.74
C PRO A 139 1.99 11.73 2.19
N TRP A 140 2.93 11.71 3.15
CA TRP A 140 2.83 11.03 4.46
C TRP A 140 1.83 11.63 5.44
N ASP A 141 1.54 12.94 5.36
CA ASP A 141 0.63 13.61 6.29
C ASP A 141 -0.76 13.87 5.72
N GLY A 142 -0.96 13.57 4.44
CA GLY A 142 -2.24 13.69 3.74
C GLY A 142 -2.72 15.13 3.50
N GLY A 143 -3.49 15.30 2.42
CA GLY A 143 -4.04 16.57 1.98
C GLY A 143 -3.78 16.84 0.50
N ILE A 144 -3.93 18.10 0.10
CA ILE A 144 -3.62 18.56 -1.26
C ILE A 144 -2.28 19.29 -1.25
N SER A 145 -1.39 18.91 -2.16
CA SER A 145 -0.19 19.67 -2.48
C SER A 145 -0.53 20.76 -3.50
N TRP A 146 -0.36 22.02 -3.12
CA TRP A 146 -0.64 23.19 -3.95
C TRP A 146 0.69 23.86 -4.31
N GLU A 147 1.39 23.29 -5.27
CA GLU A 147 2.72 23.72 -5.66
C GLU A 147 2.71 24.46 -7.01
N LYS A 148 3.86 24.97 -7.42
CA LYS A 148 4.14 25.51 -8.74
C LYS A 148 5.27 24.70 -9.37
N ASP A 149 5.19 24.48 -10.69
CA ASP A 149 6.28 23.90 -11.46
C ASP A 149 7.42 24.91 -11.74
N GLU A 150 8.48 24.48 -12.43
CA GLU A 150 9.64 25.35 -12.75
C GLU A 150 9.27 26.53 -13.67
N ASN A 151 8.17 26.43 -14.43
CA ASN A 151 7.65 27.48 -15.29
C ASN A 151 6.65 28.41 -14.58
N GLY A 152 6.31 28.13 -13.31
CA GLY A 152 5.36 28.87 -12.51
C GLY A 152 3.91 28.47 -12.69
N ASN A 153 3.61 27.41 -13.46
CA ASN A 153 2.27 26.84 -13.59
C ASN A 153 1.84 26.13 -12.31
N HIS A 154 0.54 26.02 -12.07
CA HIS A 154 0.05 25.23 -10.96
C HIS A 154 0.42 23.75 -11.12
N PHE A 155 0.86 23.15 -10.01
CA PHE A 155 1.23 21.74 -9.93
C PHE A 155 0.63 21.17 -8.66
N VAL A 156 -0.56 20.57 -8.81
CA VAL A 156 -1.45 20.18 -7.70
C VAL A 156 -1.66 18.68 -7.71
N ALA A 157 -1.60 18.05 -6.55
CA ALA A 157 -1.90 16.63 -6.42
C ALA A 157 -2.48 16.30 -5.04
N SER A 158 -3.42 15.35 -5.00
CA SER A 158 -3.96 14.80 -3.75
C SER A 158 -3.10 13.67 -3.21
N SER A 159 -3.07 13.52 -1.88
CA SER A 159 -2.51 12.34 -1.19
C SER A 159 -3.26 12.14 0.11
N CYS A 160 -3.73 10.94 0.42
CA CYS A 160 -4.57 10.75 1.60
C CYS A 160 -4.45 9.37 2.26
N GLN A 161 -3.42 8.58 1.94
CA GLN A 161 -3.19 7.33 2.65
C GLN A 161 -3.17 7.54 4.18
N GLY A 162 -3.92 6.74 4.90
CA GLY A 162 -4.04 6.81 6.36
C GLY A 162 -4.89 7.94 6.91
N LEU A 163 -4.79 9.16 6.38
CA LEU A 163 -5.68 10.26 6.79
C LEU A 163 -7.10 10.06 6.27
N GLY A 164 -7.22 9.46 5.09
CA GLY A 164 -8.47 9.12 4.44
C GLY A 164 -8.90 10.09 3.36
N ALA A 165 -9.68 9.59 2.42
CA ALA A 165 -10.18 10.33 1.26
C ALA A 165 -11.07 11.52 1.64
N SER A 166 -11.76 11.43 2.77
CA SER A 166 -12.61 12.51 3.30
C SER A 166 -11.86 13.82 3.59
N VAL A 167 -10.53 13.83 3.51
CA VAL A 167 -9.71 15.04 3.60
C VAL A 167 -9.95 16.01 2.44
N TRP A 168 -10.48 15.55 1.29
CA TRP A 168 -10.68 16.39 0.13
C TRP A 168 -12.02 16.20 -0.61
N TRP A 169 -12.78 15.11 -0.32
CA TRP A 169 -14.12 14.89 -0.90
C TRP A 169 -15.00 14.03 0.02
N PRO A 170 -16.35 14.22 0.02
CA PRO A 170 -17.26 13.48 0.88
C PRO A 170 -17.48 12.06 0.37
N ASN A 171 -17.26 11.05 1.23
CA ASN A 171 -17.40 9.64 0.87
C ASN A 171 -17.68 8.76 2.10
N LYS A 172 -17.91 7.46 1.87
CA LYS A 172 -17.94 6.42 2.89
C LYS A 172 -16.49 6.04 3.24
N ASP A 173 -15.83 6.85 4.06
CA ASP A 173 -14.38 6.77 4.27
C ASP A 173 -13.97 5.63 5.19
N HIS A 174 -14.12 4.40 4.71
CA HIS A 174 -13.67 3.18 5.37
C HIS A 174 -13.31 2.12 4.31
N MET A 175 -12.27 1.32 4.57
CA MET A 175 -11.68 0.40 3.61
C MET A 175 -12.47 -0.89 3.39
N TYR A 176 -13.51 -1.17 4.18
CA TYR A 176 -14.25 -2.43 4.07
C TYR A 176 -15.16 -2.52 2.86
N ASP A 177 -15.49 -1.38 2.25
CA ASP A 177 -16.47 -1.24 1.18
C ASP A 177 -15.92 -0.33 0.08
N GLU A 178 -15.86 -0.84 -1.12
CA GLU A 178 -15.33 -0.16 -2.31
C GLU A 178 -16.45 -0.01 -3.35
N PRO A 179 -16.59 1.16 -4.03
CA PRO A 179 -17.52 1.27 -5.15
C PRO A 179 -17.09 0.33 -6.28
N GLU A 180 -18.06 -0.28 -6.97
CA GLU A 180 -17.83 -1.12 -8.13
C GLU A 180 -17.27 -0.32 -9.34
N SER A 181 -17.54 1.00 -9.37
CA SER A 181 -17.08 1.91 -10.41
C SER A 181 -17.15 3.37 -9.96
N MET A 182 -16.44 4.25 -10.67
CA MET A 182 -16.45 5.69 -10.37
C MET A 182 -16.34 6.53 -11.64
N LEU A 183 -17.06 7.65 -11.68
CA LEU A 183 -16.87 8.72 -12.66
C LEU A 183 -16.35 9.97 -11.92
N MET A 184 -15.29 10.56 -12.41
CA MET A 184 -14.75 11.83 -11.92
C MET A 184 -14.83 12.87 -13.02
N SER A 185 -15.59 13.95 -12.79
CA SER A 185 -15.68 15.12 -13.64
C SER A 185 -14.96 16.27 -12.95
N VAL A 186 -13.75 16.61 -13.41
CA VAL A 186 -12.88 17.58 -12.74
C VAL A 186 -12.68 18.80 -13.61
N ASN A 187 -13.27 19.92 -13.20
CA ASN A 187 -13.14 21.22 -13.87
C ASN A 187 -11.92 21.98 -13.31
N VAL A 188 -11.04 22.40 -14.20
CA VAL A 188 -9.81 23.14 -13.88
C VAL A 188 -9.67 24.39 -14.77
N PRO A 189 -8.89 25.41 -14.38
CA PRO A 189 -8.60 26.57 -15.20
C PRO A 189 -8.03 26.19 -16.56
N LYS A 190 -8.38 26.94 -17.59
CA LYS A 190 -7.90 26.72 -18.96
C LYS A 190 -6.37 26.72 -19.02
N GLY A 191 -5.81 25.79 -19.80
CA GLY A 191 -4.35 25.62 -19.94
C GLY A 191 -3.75 24.62 -18.95
N LEU A 192 -4.54 24.12 -17.99
CA LEU A 192 -4.13 23.03 -17.11
C LEU A 192 -4.82 21.72 -17.54
N THR A 193 -4.15 20.61 -17.31
CA THR A 193 -4.68 19.27 -17.52
C THR A 193 -4.93 18.60 -16.17
N ASN A 194 -6.10 17.98 -15.98
CA ASN A 194 -6.33 17.06 -14.88
C ASN A 194 -6.12 15.62 -15.32
N VAL A 195 -5.40 14.83 -14.51
CA VAL A 195 -5.22 13.39 -14.67
C VAL A 195 -5.68 12.68 -13.40
N SER A 196 -6.56 11.69 -13.57
CA SER A 196 -7.14 10.91 -12.49
C SER A 196 -7.11 9.41 -12.81
N ASN A 197 -7.74 8.60 -11.93
CA ASN A 197 -7.83 7.14 -12.07
C ASN A 197 -8.65 6.73 -13.31
N GLY A 198 -8.46 5.51 -13.78
CA GLY A 198 -9.23 4.95 -14.90
C GLY A 198 -8.86 5.53 -16.26
N ARG A 199 -9.83 5.61 -17.17
CA ARG A 199 -9.65 6.11 -18.54
C ARG A 199 -10.31 7.48 -18.75
N LEU A 200 -9.66 8.34 -19.54
CA LEU A 200 -10.26 9.59 -20.00
C LEU A 200 -11.37 9.28 -21.00
N VAL A 201 -12.62 9.59 -20.64
CA VAL A 201 -13.80 9.29 -21.47
C VAL A 201 -14.41 10.53 -22.11
N GLY A 202 -14.00 11.72 -21.68
CA GLY A 202 -14.49 12.98 -22.28
C GLY A 202 -13.71 14.19 -21.81
N VAL A 203 -13.75 15.26 -22.61
CA VAL A 203 -13.20 16.58 -22.27
C VAL A 203 -14.17 17.65 -22.76
N ASP A 204 -14.63 18.50 -21.85
CA ASP A 204 -15.50 19.65 -22.17
C ASP A 204 -14.69 20.95 -22.03
N GLU A 205 -14.41 21.60 -23.14
CA GLU A 205 -13.71 22.89 -23.16
C GLU A 205 -14.71 24.04 -23.03
N MET A 206 -14.43 24.95 -22.12
CA MET A 206 -15.15 26.23 -21.95
C MET A 206 -14.21 27.40 -22.24
N SER A 207 -14.73 28.62 -22.13
CA SER A 207 -13.94 29.84 -22.40
C SER A 207 -12.75 30.00 -21.46
N ASP A 208 -12.92 29.67 -20.17
CA ASP A 208 -12.00 29.93 -19.06
C ASP A 208 -11.59 28.68 -18.27
N SER A 209 -12.16 27.52 -18.59
CA SER A 209 -11.93 26.27 -17.89
C SER A 209 -12.05 25.06 -18.81
N THR A 210 -11.61 23.90 -18.33
CA THR A 210 -11.74 22.61 -19.00
C THR A 210 -12.18 21.57 -18.00
N THR A 211 -13.19 20.76 -18.34
CA THR A 211 -13.61 19.62 -17.52
C THR A 211 -13.10 18.32 -18.13
N PHE A 212 -12.39 17.52 -17.34
CA PHE A 212 -11.90 16.20 -17.71
C PHE A 212 -12.78 15.14 -17.04
N HIS A 213 -13.29 14.17 -17.83
CA HIS A 213 -14.11 13.07 -17.36
C HIS A 213 -13.29 11.78 -17.39
N TRP A 214 -13.02 11.23 -16.20
CA TRP A 214 -12.28 9.99 -16.00
C TRP A 214 -13.22 8.92 -15.45
N GLU A 215 -13.22 7.74 -16.05
CA GLU A 215 -14.04 6.61 -15.60
C GLU A 215 -13.19 5.44 -15.16
N VAL A 216 -13.50 4.94 -13.97
CA VAL A 216 -12.98 3.71 -13.38
C VAL A 216 -14.09 2.66 -13.45
N VAL A 217 -13.82 1.52 -14.06
CA VAL A 217 -14.81 0.44 -14.23
C VAL A 217 -14.54 -0.77 -13.31
N ASN A 218 -13.45 -0.75 -12.58
CA ASN A 218 -13.13 -1.75 -11.57
C ASN A 218 -13.40 -1.20 -10.16
N PRO A 219 -13.56 -2.05 -9.14
CA PRO A 219 -13.59 -1.60 -7.74
C PRO A 219 -12.38 -0.75 -7.39
N ILE A 220 -12.61 0.31 -6.62
CA ILE A 220 -11.55 1.24 -6.21
C ILE A 220 -11.71 1.63 -4.74
N ASN A 221 -10.62 1.53 -3.96
CA ASN A 221 -10.64 2.05 -2.60
C ASN A 221 -10.69 3.58 -2.59
N ASN A 222 -11.31 4.15 -1.56
CA ASN A 222 -11.54 5.60 -1.51
C ASN A 222 -10.24 6.41 -1.50
N TYR A 223 -9.21 5.95 -0.76
CA TYR A 223 -7.95 6.69 -0.68
C TYR A 223 -7.12 6.62 -1.97
N GLY A 224 -7.35 5.61 -2.80
CA GLY A 224 -6.74 5.48 -4.12
C GLY A 224 -7.28 6.46 -5.17
N VAL A 225 -8.38 7.17 -4.89
CA VAL A 225 -8.95 8.18 -5.77
C VAL A 225 -8.10 9.45 -5.72
N ASN A 226 -7.66 9.95 -6.89
CA ASN A 226 -6.77 11.10 -6.94
C ASN A 226 -7.17 12.14 -7.99
N ILE A 227 -6.68 13.36 -7.78
CA ILE A 227 -6.57 14.42 -8.77
C ILE A 227 -5.11 14.83 -8.90
N ASN A 228 -4.65 15.00 -10.15
CA ASN A 228 -3.34 15.57 -10.48
C ASN A 228 -3.56 16.65 -11.52
N ILE A 229 -3.14 17.88 -11.24
CA ILE A 229 -3.40 19.04 -12.10
C ILE A 229 -2.07 19.72 -12.39
N GLY A 230 -1.77 19.92 -13.67
CA GLY A 230 -0.50 20.53 -14.09
C GLY A 230 -0.47 20.84 -15.58
N ASP A 231 0.65 21.41 -16.03
CA ASP A 231 1.00 21.58 -17.44
C ASP A 231 1.58 20.27 -18.00
N TYR A 232 0.72 19.25 -18.05
CA TYR A 232 1.13 17.91 -18.45
C TYR A 232 1.18 17.72 -19.96
N VAL A 233 2.23 16.99 -20.39
CA VAL A 233 2.28 16.32 -21.69
C VAL A 233 2.17 14.81 -21.47
N ASN A 234 1.63 14.11 -22.48
CA ASN A 234 1.42 12.65 -22.44
C ASN A 234 2.30 11.95 -23.46
N PHE A 235 2.78 10.77 -23.11
CA PHE A 235 3.26 9.75 -24.04
C PHE A 235 2.83 8.37 -23.55
N SER A 236 2.68 7.43 -24.48
CA SER A 236 2.11 6.11 -24.18
C SER A 236 2.92 5.00 -24.84
N GLU A 237 2.79 3.80 -24.27
CA GLU A 237 3.27 2.56 -24.87
C GLU A 237 2.29 1.43 -24.57
N ILE A 238 2.42 0.30 -25.28
CA ILE A 238 1.59 -0.88 -25.08
C ILE A 238 2.45 -1.99 -24.50
N TYR A 239 2.07 -2.47 -23.30
CA TYR A 239 2.65 -3.65 -22.71
C TYR A 239 1.89 -4.90 -23.15
N LYS A 240 2.62 -5.91 -23.66
CA LYS A 240 2.07 -7.22 -24.03
C LYS A 240 2.08 -8.12 -22.80
N GLY A 241 1.02 -8.07 -22.02
CA GLY A 241 0.92 -8.78 -20.75
C GLY A 241 0.09 -10.07 -20.82
N GLU A 242 -0.18 -10.66 -19.67
CA GLU A 242 -0.84 -11.99 -19.57
C GLU A 242 -2.30 -11.99 -20.02
N LYS A 243 -3.03 -10.86 -19.91
CA LYS A 243 -4.41 -10.71 -20.39
C LYS A 243 -4.51 -10.04 -21.77
N GLY A 244 -3.40 -9.77 -22.44
CA GLY A 244 -3.34 -9.10 -23.73
C GLY A 244 -2.64 -7.75 -23.67
N ASP A 245 -3.09 -6.81 -24.46
CA ASP A 245 -2.53 -5.48 -24.56
C ASP A 245 -2.98 -4.63 -23.37
N LEU A 246 -2.02 -4.04 -22.66
CA LEU A 246 -2.24 -3.06 -21.61
C LEU A 246 -1.74 -1.70 -22.09
N ASP A 247 -2.63 -0.72 -22.12
CA ASP A 247 -2.26 0.66 -22.36
C ASP A 247 -1.52 1.22 -21.15
N MET A 248 -0.33 1.75 -21.37
CA MET A 248 0.49 2.39 -20.35
C MET A 248 0.70 3.85 -20.74
N ASP A 249 0.10 4.75 -19.98
CA ASP A 249 0.09 6.18 -20.24
C ASP A 249 0.95 6.92 -19.21
N TYR A 250 1.74 7.87 -19.67
CA TYR A 250 2.66 8.62 -18.84
C TYR A 250 2.37 10.11 -18.96
N TYR A 251 2.03 10.75 -17.85
CA TYR A 251 1.76 12.18 -17.77
C TYR A 251 2.88 12.85 -16.98
N VAL A 252 3.59 13.76 -17.63
CA VAL A 252 4.77 14.42 -17.06
C VAL A 252 4.77 15.90 -17.40
N LEU A 253 5.47 16.71 -16.62
CA LEU A 253 5.69 18.10 -16.96
C LEU A 253 6.51 18.23 -18.25
N SER A 254 6.14 19.17 -19.12
CA SER A 254 6.64 19.27 -20.48
C SER A 254 8.17 19.26 -20.60
N TYR A 255 8.87 19.91 -19.67
CA TYR A 255 10.34 19.97 -19.64
C TYR A 255 11.01 18.68 -19.14
N ASN A 256 10.25 17.72 -18.61
CA ASN A 256 10.75 16.41 -18.15
C ASN A 256 10.49 15.28 -19.16
N LEU A 257 9.81 15.55 -20.28
CA LEU A 257 9.36 14.54 -21.25
C LEU A 257 10.50 13.59 -21.69
N GLU A 258 11.65 14.13 -22.11
CA GLU A 258 12.74 13.30 -22.61
C GLU A 258 13.43 12.49 -21.50
N LYS A 259 13.50 13.01 -20.28
CA LYS A 259 13.97 12.26 -19.11
C LYS A 259 13.01 11.10 -18.79
N ALA A 260 11.70 11.38 -18.81
CA ALA A 260 10.66 10.40 -18.52
C ALA A 260 10.69 9.24 -19.52
N LYS A 261 10.76 9.50 -20.83
CA LYS A 261 10.84 8.47 -21.88
C LYS A 261 11.98 7.48 -21.66
N VAL A 262 13.09 7.93 -21.09
CA VAL A 262 14.24 7.06 -20.77
C VAL A 262 14.02 6.34 -19.44
N HIS A 263 13.55 7.04 -18.43
CA HIS A 263 13.50 6.56 -17.06
C HIS A 263 12.33 5.61 -16.79
N PHE A 264 11.16 5.88 -17.38
CA PHE A 264 9.94 5.09 -17.20
C PHE A 264 9.97 3.72 -17.90
N LYS A 265 11.03 3.40 -18.61
CA LYS A 265 11.28 2.01 -19.06
C LYS A 265 11.33 0.98 -17.92
N ASP A 266 11.52 1.43 -16.68
CA ASP A 266 11.39 0.56 -15.51
C ASP A 266 9.96 0.10 -15.29
N ALA A 267 8.92 0.82 -15.77
CA ALA A 267 7.52 0.40 -15.66
C ALA A 267 7.24 -0.91 -16.39
N ILE A 268 7.71 -1.06 -17.65
CA ILE A 268 7.60 -2.33 -18.41
C ILE A 268 8.31 -3.48 -17.67
N LYS A 269 9.52 -3.23 -17.15
CA LYS A 269 10.25 -4.25 -16.38
C LYS A 269 9.51 -4.65 -15.12
N THR A 270 8.84 -3.69 -14.49
CA THR A 270 8.02 -3.93 -13.30
C THR A 270 6.83 -4.82 -13.63
N MET A 271 6.09 -4.51 -14.69
CA MET A 271 4.98 -5.34 -15.18
C MET A 271 5.42 -6.78 -15.46
N GLN A 272 6.55 -6.97 -16.17
CA GLN A 272 7.09 -8.29 -16.46
C GLN A 272 7.39 -9.11 -15.21
N ALA A 273 8.03 -8.50 -14.21
CA ALA A 273 8.36 -9.17 -12.96
C ALA A 273 7.11 -9.47 -12.14
N PHE A 274 6.16 -8.54 -12.06
CA PHE A 274 5.00 -8.68 -11.20
C PHE A 274 3.92 -9.59 -11.79
N GLU A 275 3.70 -9.57 -13.10
CA GLU A 275 2.85 -10.58 -13.72
C GLU A 275 3.43 -11.99 -13.55
N HIS A 276 4.75 -12.15 -13.66
CA HIS A 276 5.38 -13.45 -13.38
C HIS A 276 5.10 -13.93 -11.95
N TRP A 277 5.23 -13.06 -10.95
CA TRP A 277 5.11 -13.45 -9.55
C TRP A 277 3.68 -13.44 -9.01
N PHE A 278 2.85 -12.48 -9.43
CA PHE A 278 1.54 -12.21 -8.84
C PHE A 278 0.36 -12.56 -9.76
N GLY A 279 0.60 -12.74 -11.05
CA GLY A 279 -0.43 -12.90 -12.07
C GLY A 279 -0.72 -11.61 -12.82
N PRO A 280 -1.68 -11.64 -13.77
CA PRO A 280 -1.94 -10.51 -14.64
C PRO A 280 -2.21 -9.23 -13.85
N TYR A 281 -1.84 -8.09 -14.44
CA TYR A 281 -2.18 -6.77 -13.91
C TYR A 281 -3.69 -6.70 -13.61
N PRO A 282 -4.12 -6.20 -12.45
CA PRO A 282 -5.53 -6.34 -12.03
C PRO A 282 -6.52 -5.44 -12.77
N PHE A 283 -6.07 -4.36 -13.39
CA PHE A 283 -6.92 -3.26 -13.88
C PHE A 283 -6.70 -2.96 -15.37
N TYR A 284 -6.66 -4.01 -16.21
CA TYR A 284 -6.47 -3.86 -17.66
C TYR A 284 -7.52 -2.93 -18.30
N GLU A 285 -8.74 -2.96 -17.80
CA GLU A 285 -9.85 -2.15 -18.29
C GLU A 285 -9.63 -0.66 -18.01
N ASP A 286 -8.95 -0.32 -16.91
CA ASP A 286 -8.68 1.04 -16.44
C ASP A 286 -7.33 1.60 -16.94
N SER A 287 -6.54 0.82 -17.69
CA SER A 287 -5.18 1.15 -18.10
C SER A 287 -4.18 1.24 -16.92
N PHE A 288 -2.92 1.56 -17.20
CA PHE A 288 -1.91 1.89 -16.20
C PHE A 288 -1.32 3.27 -16.49
N LYS A 289 -1.22 4.12 -15.47
CA LYS A 289 -0.58 5.43 -15.61
C LYS A 289 0.52 5.63 -14.59
N LEU A 290 1.61 6.33 -15.03
CA LEU A 290 2.50 7.04 -14.12
C LEU A 290 2.27 8.55 -14.32
N VAL A 291 1.99 9.24 -13.23
CA VAL A 291 1.69 10.68 -13.24
C VAL A 291 2.72 11.41 -12.39
N GLU A 292 3.48 12.33 -13.00
CA GLU A 292 4.43 13.15 -12.26
C GLU A 292 3.71 14.07 -11.27
N THR A 293 4.19 14.11 -10.01
CA THR A 293 3.58 14.88 -8.92
C THR A 293 4.62 15.65 -8.11
N PRO A 294 4.23 16.67 -7.34
CA PRO A 294 5.17 17.45 -6.53
C PRO A 294 5.70 16.72 -5.30
N TYR A 295 5.19 15.54 -4.97
CA TYR A 295 5.65 14.70 -3.87
C TYR A 295 6.28 13.39 -4.38
N LEU A 296 6.83 12.57 -3.49
CA LEU A 296 7.68 11.42 -3.83
C LEU A 296 7.00 10.35 -4.69
N GLY A 297 5.80 9.94 -4.33
CA GLY A 297 4.99 8.92 -4.99
C GLY A 297 3.88 8.43 -4.08
N MET A 298 2.89 7.78 -4.66
CA MET A 298 1.80 7.12 -3.97
C MET A 298 1.04 6.17 -4.90
N GLU A 299 0.43 5.14 -4.32
CA GLU A 299 -0.18 3.98 -4.97
C GLU A 299 -1.60 4.20 -5.50
N HIS A 300 -1.93 5.35 -6.05
CA HIS A 300 -3.26 5.61 -6.60
C HIS A 300 -3.60 4.64 -7.74
N GLN A 301 -4.69 3.88 -7.59
CA GLN A 301 -5.10 2.83 -8.53
C GLN A 301 -5.13 3.31 -9.98
N SER A 302 -4.48 2.60 -10.88
CA SER A 302 -4.36 2.92 -12.32
C SER A 302 -3.86 4.34 -12.65
N SER A 303 -3.40 5.08 -11.64
CA SER A 303 -2.92 6.46 -11.72
C SER A 303 -1.78 6.69 -10.72
N VAL A 304 -0.81 5.76 -10.72
CA VAL A 304 0.34 5.75 -9.82
C VAL A 304 1.10 7.07 -9.92
N THR A 305 1.31 7.75 -8.79
CA THR A 305 1.97 9.04 -8.78
C THR A 305 3.47 8.93 -8.55
N TYR A 306 4.23 9.79 -9.19
CA TYR A 306 5.68 9.72 -9.29
C TYR A 306 6.38 11.08 -9.05
N GLY A 307 7.33 11.12 -8.14
CA GLY A 307 8.14 12.31 -7.88
C GLY A 307 9.57 12.00 -7.41
N ASN A 308 10.12 10.84 -7.77
CA ASN A 308 11.49 10.42 -7.42
C ASN A 308 12.59 11.18 -8.19
N LYS A 309 12.22 12.28 -8.88
CA LYS A 309 13.14 13.15 -9.61
C LYS A 309 13.99 12.42 -10.66
N TYR A 310 13.44 11.37 -11.27
CA TYR A 310 14.09 10.53 -12.27
C TYR A 310 15.43 9.94 -11.78
N ARG A 311 15.48 9.49 -10.50
CA ARG A 311 16.66 8.88 -9.88
C ARG A 311 16.43 7.40 -9.64
N LYS A 312 17.50 6.61 -9.76
CA LYS A 312 17.50 5.22 -9.29
C LYS A 312 17.58 5.18 -7.76
N GLY A 313 17.03 4.11 -7.15
CA GLY A 313 16.88 4.02 -5.71
C GLY A 313 15.84 4.99 -5.16
N TYR A 314 15.78 5.14 -3.85
CA TYR A 314 14.92 6.06 -3.12
C TYR A 314 15.58 7.45 -3.06
N LEU A 315 15.19 8.36 -3.96
CA LEU A 315 15.84 9.67 -4.13
C LEU A 315 17.37 9.57 -4.30
N GLY A 316 17.85 8.54 -4.99
CA GLY A 316 19.28 8.29 -5.22
C GLY A 316 19.96 7.49 -4.10
N ARG A 317 19.20 6.94 -3.13
CA ARG A 317 19.73 6.13 -2.01
C ARG A 317 19.36 4.65 -2.18
N ASP A 318 20.28 3.78 -1.81
CA ASP A 318 20.02 2.35 -1.70
C ASP A 318 19.53 2.01 -0.28
N LEU A 319 18.26 1.67 -0.15
CA LEU A 319 17.68 1.30 1.14
C LEU A 319 18.24 -0.04 1.66
N SER A 320 18.68 -0.93 0.79
CA SER A 320 19.31 -2.21 1.17
C SER A 320 20.79 -2.06 1.58
N GLY A 321 21.48 -1.04 1.08
CA GLY A 321 22.92 -0.82 1.28
C GLY A 321 23.83 -1.86 0.59
N THR A 322 23.28 -2.62 -0.35
CA THR A 322 23.99 -3.69 -1.07
C THR A 322 24.41 -3.30 -2.49
N GLY A 323 23.96 -2.14 -2.97
CA GLY A 323 24.12 -1.68 -4.33
C GLY A 323 22.97 -2.08 -5.26
N TRP A 324 22.18 -3.09 -4.91
CA TRP A 324 21.06 -3.56 -5.74
C TRP A 324 19.94 -2.53 -5.84
N GLY A 325 19.65 -1.80 -4.76
CA GLY A 325 18.62 -0.76 -4.75
C GLY A 325 18.89 0.42 -5.70
N LEU A 326 20.11 0.59 -6.21
CA LEU A 326 20.45 1.60 -7.22
C LEU A 326 20.33 1.10 -8.67
N LYS A 327 19.87 -0.14 -8.89
CA LYS A 327 19.68 -0.69 -10.23
C LYS A 327 18.32 -0.36 -10.85
N PHE A 328 17.36 0.12 -10.04
CA PHE A 328 15.99 0.42 -10.44
C PHE A 328 15.49 1.69 -9.75
N ASP A 329 14.39 2.27 -10.25
CA ASP A 329 13.68 3.34 -9.57
C ASP A 329 12.78 2.75 -8.49
N TYR A 330 13.07 3.07 -7.24
CA TYR A 330 12.33 2.54 -6.08
C TYR A 330 10.85 2.85 -6.15
N ILE A 331 10.48 4.10 -6.48
CA ILE A 331 9.08 4.54 -6.49
C ILE A 331 8.29 3.84 -7.59
N ILE A 332 8.83 3.71 -8.80
CA ILE A 332 8.13 3.00 -9.87
C ILE A 332 7.81 1.56 -9.43
N ILE A 333 8.80 0.84 -8.84
CA ILE A 333 8.61 -0.55 -8.46
C ILE A 333 7.66 -0.67 -7.27
N HIS A 334 7.88 0.11 -6.21
CA HIS A 334 7.09 0.06 -4.99
C HIS A 334 5.62 0.43 -5.25
N GLU A 335 5.37 1.61 -5.79
CA GLU A 335 3.99 2.10 -6.00
C GLU A 335 3.23 1.25 -7.03
N THR A 336 3.91 0.72 -8.06
CA THR A 336 3.27 -0.24 -8.99
C THR A 336 2.96 -1.57 -8.31
N GLY A 337 3.73 -2.00 -7.31
CA GLY A 337 3.47 -3.22 -6.55
C GLY A 337 2.16 -3.18 -5.78
N HIS A 338 1.77 -2.01 -5.36
CA HIS A 338 0.49 -1.76 -4.69
C HIS A 338 -0.73 -2.00 -5.60
N GLU A 339 -0.59 -2.02 -6.91
CA GLU A 339 -1.70 -2.40 -7.79
C GLU A 339 -2.20 -3.82 -7.48
N TRP A 340 -1.29 -4.74 -7.09
CA TRP A 340 -1.66 -6.09 -6.64
C TRP A 340 -1.97 -6.18 -5.14
N PHE A 341 -1.27 -5.38 -4.29
CA PHE A 341 -1.41 -5.44 -2.81
C PHE A 341 -1.63 -4.03 -2.25
N ALA A 342 -2.79 -3.56 -2.33
CA ALA A 342 -3.50 -2.39 -1.84
C ALA A 342 -4.75 -2.15 -2.67
N ASN A 343 -4.61 -2.12 -4.02
CA ASN A 343 -5.70 -1.78 -4.93
C ASN A 343 -6.52 -3.02 -5.30
N ASN A 344 -5.87 -4.15 -5.65
CA ASN A 344 -6.57 -5.41 -5.93
C ASN A 344 -6.95 -6.19 -4.67
N ILE A 345 -6.04 -6.22 -3.67
CA ILE A 345 -6.27 -6.87 -2.38
C ILE A 345 -6.14 -5.80 -1.31
N THR A 346 -7.26 -5.29 -0.83
CA THR A 346 -7.32 -4.17 0.11
C THR A 346 -7.56 -4.67 1.54
N TYR A 347 -6.85 -4.13 2.55
CA TYR A 347 -7.18 -4.44 3.94
C TYR A 347 -8.56 -3.85 4.32
N LYS A 348 -9.32 -4.55 5.16
CA LYS A 348 -10.61 -4.05 5.70
C LYS A 348 -10.42 -3.00 6.79
N ASP A 349 -9.33 -3.09 7.54
CA ASP A 349 -9.00 -2.17 8.64
C ASP A 349 -7.53 -1.81 8.54
N ILE A 350 -7.20 -0.55 8.75
CA ILE A 350 -5.83 -0.04 8.67
C ILE A 350 -4.87 -0.71 9.66
N ALA A 351 -5.39 -1.37 10.70
CA ALA A 351 -4.59 -2.22 11.58
C ALA A 351 -3.84 -3.31 10.82
N ASP A 352 -4.39 -3.76 9.68
CA ASP A 352 -3.86 -4.80 8.79
C ASP A 352 -3.00 -4.23 7.63
N MET A 353 -2.54 -3.00 7.72
CA MET A 353 -1.81 -2.28 6.65
C MET A 353 -0.57 -3.03 6.13
N TRP A 354 -0.02 -3.98 6.89
CA TRP A 354 1.09 -4.82 6.44
C TRP A 354 0.75 -5.66 5.19
N VAL A 355 -0.54 -5.93 4.95
CA VAL A 355 -1.01 -6.62 3.74
C VAL A 355 -0.68 -5.79 2.50
N HIS A 356 -0.77 -4.46 2.59
CA HIS A 356 -0.31 -3.57 1.54
C HIS A 356 1.21 -3.46 1.56
N GLU A 357 1.78 -2.92 2.61
CA GLU A 357 3.17 -2.48 2.69
C GLU A 357 4.18 -3.63 2.73
N GLY A 358 3.84 -4.71 3.44
CA GLY A 358 4.72 -5.87 3.57
C GLY A 358 4.86 -6.64 2.27
N PHE A 359 3.75 -6.89 1.56
CA PHE A 359 3.78 -7.56 0.26
C PHE A 359 4.40 -6.67 -0.81
N THR A 360 4.13 -5.37 -0.79
CA THR A 360 4.69 -4.43 -1.76
C THR A 360 6.19 -4.23 -1.55
N THR A 361 6.67 -4.08 -0.31
CA THR A 361 8.13 -4.09 -0.05
C THR A 361 8.77 -5.42 -0.46
N TYR A 362 8.06 -6.55 -0.33
CA TYR A 362 8.54 -7.82 -0.83
C TYR A 362 8.54 -7.91 -2.36
N SER A 363 7.67 -7.17 -3.04
CA SER A 363 7.66 -7.09 -4.51
C SER A 363 8.95 -6.51 -5.08
N GLU A 364 9.57 -5.56 -4.38
CA GLU A 364 10.90 -5.04 -4.74
C GLU A 364 11.96 -6.17 -4.77
N ASN A 365 11.92 -7.05 -3.76
CA ASN A 365 12.78 -8.22 -3.71
C ASN A 365 12.52 -9.19 -4.86
N LEU A 366 11.26 -9.40 -5.23
CA LEU A 366 10.85 -10.26 -6.33
C LEU A 366 11.21 -9.66 -7.70
N PHE A 367 11.18 -8.33 -7.83
CA PHE A 367 11.71 -7.61 -8.98
C PHE A 367 13.22 -7.87 -9.14
N VAL A 368 13.98 -7.76 -8.05
CA VAL A 368 15.42 -8.05 -8.05
C VAL A 368 15.69 -9.52 -8.39
N ASP A 369 14.87 -10.46 -7.87
CA ASP A 369 14.97 -11.89 -8.20
C ASP A 369 14.78 -12.13 -9.71
N TYR A 370 13.73 -11.55 -10.29
CA TYR A 370 13.39 -11.74 -11.69
C TYR A 370 14.46 -11.21 -12.64
N HIS A 371 15.01 -10.02 -12.38
CA HIS A 371 15.95 -9.36 -13.29
C HIS A 371 17.42 -9.64 -12.98
N TYR A 372 17.78 -9.96 -11.72
CA TYR A 372 19.18 -10.09 -11.29
C TYR A 372 19.48 -11.41 -10.57
N GLY A 373 18.45 -12.24 -10.34
CA GLY A 373 18.56 -13.59 -9.79
C GLY A 373 18.53 -13.66 -8.27
N LYS A 374 18.37 -14.88 -7.75
CA LYS A 374 18.12 -15.19 -6.33
C LYS A 374 19.16 -14.62 -5.37
N LYS A 375 20.46 -14.65 -5.73
CA LYS A 375 21.52 -14.15 -4.86
C LYS A 375 21.34 -12.65 -4.63
N ALA A 376 21.13 -11.89 -5.69
CA ALA A 376 20.88 -10.46 -5.62
C ALA A 376 19.65 -10.14 -4.77
N ALA A 377 18.57 -10.89 -4.95
CA ALA A 377 17.35 -10.77 -4.17
C ALA A 377 17.57 -11.07 -2.67
N SER A 378 18.31 -12.13 -2.36
CA SER A 378 18.67 -12.44 -0.97
C SER A 378 19.48 -11.32 -0.32
N GLU A 379 20.52 -10.83 -1.01
CA GLU A 379 21.34 -9.72 -0.53
C GLU A 379 20.48 -8.46 -0.31
N TYR A 380 19.57 -8.13 -1.24
CA TYR A 380 18.68 -6.97 -1.15
C TYR A 380 17.77 -7.04 0.07
N VAL A 381 16.98 -8.11 0.22
CA VAL A 381 16.02 -8.23 1.33
C VAL A 381 16.69 -8.33 2.69
N ILE A 382 17.84 -9.03 2.79
CA ILE A 382 18.64 -9.10 4.02
C ILE A 382 19.17 -7.71 4.37
N GLY A 383 19.63 -6.95 3.39
CA GLY A 383 20.12 -5.59 3.58
C GLY A 383 19.08 -4.63 4.17
N THR A 384 17.79 -4.83 3.86
CA THR A 384 16.71 -3.99 4.41
C THR A 384 16.46 -4.20 5.91
N ARG A 385 16.96 -5.30 6.51
CA ARG A 385 16.80 -5.61 7.94
C ARG A 385 17.33 -4.52 8.86
N ARG A 386 18.32 -3.76 8.40
CA ARG A 386 18.88 -2.63 9.17
C ARG A 386 17.85 -1.53 9.51
N GLY A 387 16.72 -1.49 8.81
CA GLY A 387 15.62 -0.57 9.07
C GLY A 387 14.59 -1.09 10.08
N ILE A 388 14.68 -2.36 10.50
CA ILE A 388 13.72 -2.99 11.41
C ILE A 388 14.07 -2.59 12.85
N ARG A 389 13.06 -2.11 13.59
CA ARG A 389 13.22 -1.63 14.97
C ARG A 389 12.72 -2.60 16.02
N ASN A 390 11.69 -3.38 15.74
CA ASN A 390 11.02 -4.28 16.68
C ASN A 390 10.58 -3.61 17.99
N GLU A 391 10.13 -2.35 17.92
CA GLU A 391 9.67 -1.58 19.08
C GLU A 391 8.18 -1.82 19.39
N LYS A 392 7.39 -2.10 18.36
CA LYS A 392 5.94 -2.32 18.42
C LYS A 392 5.53 -3.42 17.45
N PRO A 393 4.41 -4.12 17.72
CA PRO A 393 3.82 -5.05 16.76
C PRO A 393 3.50 -4.39 15.40
N ILE A 394 3.52 -5.19 14.36
CA ILE A 394 3.14 -4.78 13.01
C ILE A 394 1.64 -4.53 12.92
N ILE A 395 0.83 -5.39 13.57
CA ILE A 395 -0.63 -5.22 13.61
C ILE A 395 -0.99 -4.08 14.54
N GLY A 396 -1.83 -3.15 14.03
CA GLY A 396 -2.35 -2.03 14.79
C GLY A 396 -3.59 -2.37 15.63
N PRO A 397 -4.14 -1.39 16.35
CA PRO A 397 -5.44 -1.53 17.02
C PRO A 397 -6.57 -1.38 15.99
N TYR A 398 -7.53 -2.31 16.01
CA TYR A 398 -8.68 -2.31 15.12
C TYR A 398 -9.74 -1.28 15.52
N ASN A 399 -10.57 -0.86 14.54
CA ASN A 399 -11.74 0.01 14.69
C ASN A 399 -11.45 1.44 15.14
N VAL A 400 -10.24 1.95 14.96
CA VAL A 400 -9.82 3.29 15.40
C VAL A 400 -8.95 4.04 14.39
N ASN A 401 -8.93 3.63 13.15
CA ASN A 401 -8.10 4.22 12.07
C ASN A 401 -6.63 4.42 12.46
N LYS A 402 -6.01 3.37 13.02
CA LYS A 402 -4.63 3.42 13.51
C LYS A 402 -3.83 2.25 12.96
N GLY A 403 -2.80 2.54 12.19
CA GLY A 403 -1.82 1.55 11.73
C GLY A 403 -0.93 1.04 12.87
N GLY A 404 -0.25 -0.06 12.61
CA GLY A 404 0.76 -0.63 13.50
C GLY A 404 2.13 0.02 13.35
N SER A 405 3.19 -0.78 13.58
CA SER A 405 4.58 -0.33 13.46
C SER A 405 4.99 -0.14 11.99
N GLY A 406 5.86 0.85 11.74
CA GLY A 406 6.54 1.01 10.45
C GLY A 406 7.44 -0.17 10.06
N ASP A 407 7.65 -1.13 10.95
CA ASP A 407 8.30 -2.41 10.62
C ASP A 407 7.47 -3.24 9.63
N MET A 408 6.21 -2.87 9.37
CA MET A 408 5.36 -3.51 8.36
C MET A 408 6.02 -3.58 6.97
N TYR A 409 6.87 -2.61 6.62
CA TYR A 409 7.67 -2.60 5.40
C TYR A 409 8.78 -3.68 5.45
N SER A 410 9.91 -3.37 6.04
CA SER A 410 11.09 -4.23 6.02
C SER A 410 10.91 -5.57 6.75
N LYS A 411 10.27 -5.58 7.93
CA LYS A 411 9.99 -6.84 8.66
C LYS A 411 8.92 -7.65 7.93
N GLY A 412 7.88 -7.00 7.37
CA GLY A 412 6.88 -7.65 6.53
C GLY A 412 7.49 -8.35 5.31
N ALA A 413 8.38 -7.68 4.58
CA ALA A 413 9.11 -8.28 3.46
C ALA A 413 10.01 -9.44 3.89
N ASN A 414 10.73 -9.31 5.00
CA ASN A 414 11.59 -10.38 5.54
C ASN A 414 10.80 -11.57 6.09
N LEU A 415 9.60 -11.36 6.63
CA LEU A 415 8.65 -12.40 7.01
C LEU A 415 8.24 -13.22 5.77
N LEU A 416 7.85 -12.55 4.69
CA LEU A 416 7.44 -13.21 3.44
C LEU A 416 8.62 -13.94 2.79
N HIS A 417 9.82 -13.36 2.81
CA HIS A 417 11.04 -14.02 2.36
C HIS A 417 11.35 -15.27 3.19
N THR A 418 11.18 -15.20 4.51
CA THR A 418 11.32 -16.36 5.40
C THR A 418 10.30 -17.46 5.06
N LEU A 419 9.03 -17.12 4.81
CA LEU A 419 8.01 -18.07 4.36
C LEU A 419 8.37 -18.76 3.04
N ARG A 420 8.99 -18.03 2.10
CA ARG A 420 9.52 -18.61 0.86
C ARG A 420 10.57 -19.68 1.16
N GLN A 421 11.47 -19.45 2.13
CA GLN A 421 12.45 -20.43 2.55
C GLN A 421 11.78 -21.64 3.23
N VAL A 422 10.79 -21.39 4.10
CA VAL A 422 9.99 -22.44 4.73
C VAL A 422 9.28 -23.30 3.68
N ALA A 423 8.72 -22.70 2.64
CA ALA A 423 8.09 -23.40 1.51
C ALA A 423 9.08 -24.30 0.74
N ASN A 424 10.35 -23.91 0.69
CA ASN A 424 11.47 -24.63 0.04
C ASN A 424 11.17 -25.06 -1.41
N ASN A 425 10.36 -24.29 -2.11
CA ASN A 425 9.97 -24.54 -3.49
C ASN A 425 9.42 -23.23 -4.10
N ASP A 426 10.17 -22.64 -5.02
CA ASP A 426 9.80 -21.36 -5.62
C ASP A 426 8.57 -21.45 -6.50
N ILE A 427 8.36 -22.55 -7.18
CA ILE A 427 7.14 -22.77 -7.98
C ILE A 427 5.92 -22.78 -7.06
N LYS A 428 6.01 -23.50 -5.93
CA LYS A 428 4.95 -23.51 -4.92
C LYS A 428 4.71 -22.12 -4.35
N TRP A 429 5.78 -21.38 -4.01
CA TRP A 429 5.68 -20.04 -3.46
C TRP A 429 5.04 -19.07 -4.46
N ARG A 430 5.50 -19.06 -5.70
CA ARG A 430 4.89 -18.27 -6.78
C ARG A 430 3.41 -18.60 -6.97
N ASN A 431 3.05 -19.89 -6.94
CA ASN A 431 1.65 -20.31 -7.05
C ASN A 431 0.80 -19.84 -5.86
N ILE A 432 1.39 -19.68 -4.66
CA ILE A 432 0.70 -19.08 -3.51
C ILE A 432 0.44 -17.60 -3.76
N LEU A 433 1.44 -16.83 -4.22
CA LEU A 433 1.31 -15.40 -4.51
C LEU A 433 0.31 -15.14 -5.63
N ARG A 434 0.40 -15.87 -6.73
CA ARG A 434 -0.57 -15.79 -7.85
C ARG A 434 -1.97 -16.20 -7.41
N GLY A 435 -2.05 -17.20 -6.55
CA GLY A 435 -3.31 -17.68 -6.02
C GLY A 435 -3.98 -16.69 -5.06
N LEU A 436 -3.21 -15.92 -4.28
CA LEU A 436 -3.75 -14.79 -3.49
C LEU A 436 -4.45 -13.78 -4.41
N ASN A 437 -3.76 -13.32 -5.46
CA ASN A 437 -4.30 -12.33 -6.39
C ASN A 437 -5.48 -12.85 -7.23
N LYS A 438 -5.59 -14.16 -7.41
CA LYS A 438 -6.73 -14.78 -8.09
C LYS A 438 -7.95 -14.96 -7.17
N ASP A 439 -7.71 -15.50 -5.95
CA ASP A 439 -8.79 -15.93 -5.05
C ASP A 439 -9.37 -14.73 -4.26
N PHE A 440 -8.56 -13.68 -4.05
CA PHE A 440 -8.96 -12.39 -3.46
C PHE A 440 -8.99 -11.24 -4.49
N TYR A 441 -9.21 -11.56 -5.76
CA TYR A 441 -9.29 -10.57 -6.85
C TYR A 441 -10.39 -9.55 -6.57
N HIS A 442 -10.03 -8.27 -6.54
CA HIS A 442 -10.88 -7.12 -6.20
C HIS A 442 -11.67 -7.32 -4.90
N LYS A 443 -10.96 -7.67 -3.82
CA LYS A 443 -11.59 -7.93 -2.51
C LYS A 443 -10.88 -7.22 -1.37
N THR A 444 -11.69 -6.80 -0.41
CA THR A 444 -11.19 -6.42 0.91
C THR A 444 -10.96 -7.65 1.78
N VAL A 445 -9.85 -7.66 2.53
CA VAL A 445 -9.40 -8.81 3.34
C VAL A 445 -8.98 -8.41 4.75
N THR A 446 -8.95 -9.38 5.64
CA THR A 446 -8.31 -9.29 6.96
C THR A 446 -6.97 -10.03 6.94
N THR A 447 -6.06 -9.67 7.85
CA THR A 447 -4.83 -10.44 8.10
C THR A 447 -5.11 -11.92 8.30
N GLN A 448 -6.17 -12.26 9.06
CA GLN A 448 -6.52 -13.66 9.34
C GLN A 448 -6.89 -14.45 8.06
N GLU A 449 -7.55 -13.82 7.09
CA GLU A 449 -7.88 -14.46 5.80
C GLU A 449 -6.61 -14.76 5.01
N ILE A 450 -5.64 -13.83 4.98
CA ILE A 450 -4.33 -14.02 4.33
C ILE A 450 -3.51 -15.13 5.01
N GLU A 451 -3.43 -15.11 6.35
CA GLU A 451 -2.74 -16.14 7.16
C GLU A 451 -3.32 -17.53 6.91
N ASN A 452 -4.64 -17.64 6.94
CA ASN A 452 -5.36 -18.90 6.71
C ASN A 452 -5.11 -19.43 5.29
N TYR A 453 -5.14 -18.54 4.29
CA TYR A 453 -4.87 -18.89 2.91
C TYR A 453 -3.46 -19.47 2.74
N ILE A 454 -2.44 -18.78 3.21
CA ILE A 454 -1.05 -19.21 3.12
C ILE A 454 -0.85 -20.54 3.87
N SER A 455 -1.37 -20.64 5.10
CA SER A 455 -1.30 -21.87 5.92
C SER A 455 -1.90 -23.07 5.19
N LYS A 456 -3.08 -22.90 4.60
CA LYS A 456 -3.77 -23.94 3.81
C LYS A 456 -2.95 -24.38 2.58
N LYS A 457 -2.43 -23.42 1.80
CA LYS A 457 -1.63 -23.71 0.59
C LYS A 457 -0.27 -24.34 0.95
N MET A 458 0.32 -23.94 2.06
CA MET A 458 1.55 -24.55 2.57
C MET A 458 1.33 -25.90 3.25
N LYS A 459 0.10 -26.23 3.64
CA LYS A 459 -0.27 -27.42 4.44
C LYS A 459 0.47 -27.44 5.79
N MET A 460 0.56 -26.30 6.44
CA MET A 460 1.25 -26.10 7.72
C MET A 460 0.40 -25.22 8.64
N ASN A 461 0.43 -25.49 9.94
CA ASN A 461 -0.07 -24.54 10.92
C ASN A 461 0.96 -23.40 11.08
N LEU A 462 0.70 -22.28 10.42
CA LEU A 462 1.55 -21.09 10.47
C LEU A 462 1.09 -20.06 11.51
N LYS A 463 0.06 -20.34 12.31
CA LYS A 463 -0.41 -19.38 13.32
C LYS A 463 0.70 -18.92 14.26
N PRO A 464 1.53 -19.81 14.87
CA PRO A 464 2.62 -19.36 15.72
C PRO A 464 3.70 -18.54 14.97
N PHE A 465 3.90 -18.82 13.68
CA PHE A 465 4.80 -18.03 12.84
C PHE A 465 4.28 -16.59 12.67
N PHE A 466 3.02 -16.43 12.28
CA PHE A 466 2.42 -15.10 12.12
C PHE A 466 2.28 -14.36 13.46
N ASP A 467 1.94 -15.05 14.54
CA ASP A 467 1.90 -14.45 15.88
C ASP A 467 3.29 -13.89 16.27
N GLN A 468 4.36 -14.63 15.98
CA GLN A 468 5.73 -14.20 16.26
C GLN A 468 6.15 -12.96 15.47
N TYR A 469 5.87 -12.92 14.17
CA TYR A 469 6.39 -11.84 13.33
C TYR A 469 5.46 -10.62 13.24
N LEU A 470 4.14 -10.81 13.34
CA LEU A 470 3.17 -9.73 13.19
C LEU A 470 2.70 -9.13 14.52
N ARG A 471 2.61 -9.95 15.59
CA ARG A 471 1.99 -9.57 16.87
C ARG A 471 2.97 -9.47 18.03
N ASP A 472 4.22 -9.94 17.82
CA ASP A 472 5.29 -9.90 18.81
C ASP A 472 6.49 -9.10 18.29
N ILE A 473 7.23 -8.49 19.20
CA ILE A 473 8.44 -7.71 18.88
C ILE A 473 9.72 -8.55 18.93
N ARG A 474 9.66 -9.74 19.52
CA ARG A 474 10.82 -10.63 19.67
C ARG A 474 11.23 -11.23 18.32
N ILE A 475 12.54 -11.31 18.10
CA ILE A 475 13.12 -12.05 16.98
C ILE A 475 13.35 -13.49 17.46
N PRO A 476 12.92 -14.53 16.72
CA PRO A 476 13.22 -15.93 17.05
C PRO A 476 14.73 -16.15 17.12
N GLU A 477 15.22 -16.78 18.17
CA GLU A 477 16.63 -17.13 18.35
C GLU A 477 16.83 -18.65 18.22
N LEU A 478 17.66 -19.08 17.26
CA LEU A 478 18.11 -20.46 17.18
C LEU A 478 19.30 -20.68 18.12
N GLU A 479 19.06 -21.30 19.27
CA GLU A 479 20.16 -21.79 20.11
C GLU A 479 20.65 -23.14 19.59
N TYR A 480 21.98 -23.27 19.44
CA TYR A 480 22.59 -24.50 18.99
C TYR A 480 23.95 -24.74 19.63
N LYS A 481 24.39 -26.00 19.63
CA LYS A 481 25.75 -26.43 20.00
C LYS A 481 26.17 -27.69 19.26
N LEU A 482 27.46 -27.85 19.07
CA LEU A 482 28.06 -29.01 18.44
C LEU A 482 28.74 -29.89 19.49
N VAL A 483 28.23 -31.10 19.68
CA VAL A 483 28.76 -32.07 20.65
C VAL A 483 28.75 -33.45 20.02
N ASP A 484 29.85 -34.16 20.06
CA ASP A 484 30.03 -35.57 19.62
C ASP A 484 29.47 -35.85 18.21
N GLY A 485 29.79 -34.98 17.24
CA GLY A 485 29.35 -35.11 15.85
C GLY A 485 27.86 -34.90 15.65
N LYS A 486 27.21 -34.25 16.58
CA LYS A 486 25.80 -33.86 16.50
C LYS A 486 25.63 -32.36 16.68
N ILE A 487 24.72 -31.78 15.93
CA ILE A 487 24.13 -30.49 16.28
C ILE A 487 22.98 -30.73 17.25
N HIS A 488 23.00 -30.04 18.40
CA HIS A 488 21.86 -29.88 19.29
C HIS A 488 21.28 -28.50 19.06
N TYR A 489 19.94 -28.39 18.99
CA TYR A 489 19.30 -27.12 18.61
C TYR A 489 17.92 -26.99 19.24
N ARG A 490 17.49 -25.76 19.49
CA ARG A 490 16.13 -25.40 19.91
C ARG A 490 15.78 -23.95 19.52
N TRP A 491 14.49 -23.65 19.51
CA TRP A 491 14.04 -22.28 19.50
C TRP A 491 14.05 -21.66 20.89
N ASN A 492 14.57 -20.44 20.99
CA ASN A 492 14.51 -19.54 22.12
C ASN A 492 13.88 -18.22 21.68
N ASN A 493 13.45 -17.39 22.64
CA ASN A 493 12.87 -16.07 22.39
C ASN A 493 11.65 -16.08 21.44
N VAL A 494 10.79 -17.08 21.57
CA VAL A 494 9.64 -17.31 20.67
C VAL A 494 8.33 -17.38 21.44
N VAL A 495 7.22 -17.17 20.71
CA VAL A 495 5.87 -17.44 21.20
C VAL A 495 5.65 -18.95 21.42
N ASN A 496 4.59 -19.29 22.17
CA ASN A 496 4.24 -20.69 22.41
C ASN A 496 4.00 -21.43 21.08
N ASP A 497 4.41 -22.70 21.05
CA ASP A 497 4.24 -23.61 19.91
C ASP A 497 4.95 -23.17 18.62
N PHE A 498 5.86 -22.20 18.68
CA PHE A 498 6.67 -21.83 17.53
C PHE A 498 7.53 -23.02 17.04
N ASN A 499 7.37 -23.38 15.77
CA ASN A 499 7.93 -24.61 15.20
C ASN A 499 8.48 -24.46 13.79
N MET A 500 8.83 -23.24 13.40
CA MET A 500 9.34 -22.95 12.05
C MET A 500 10.54 -23.85 11.71
N PRO A 501 10.51 -24.57 10.57
CA PRO A 501 11.70 -25.27 10.07
C PRO A 501 12.74 -24.26 9.57
N ILE A 502 14.01 -24.62 9.69
CA ILE A 502 15.13 -23.80 9.21
C ILE A 502 16.15 -24.67 8.48
N ASP A 503 16.83 -24.08 7.54
CA ASP A 503 17.93 -24.70 6.82
C ASP A 503 19.27 -24.25 7.41
N ILE A 504 20.18 -25.20 7.52
CA ILE A 504 21.59 -24.99 7.85
C ILE A 504 22.45 -25.49 6.71
N ILE A 505 23.57 -24.86 6.50
CA ILE A 505 24.59 -25.30 5.53
C ILE A 505 25.62 -26.12 6.30
N VAL A 506 25.79 -27.37 5.94
CA VAL A 506 26.79 -28.25 6.53
C VAL A 506 27.95 -28.40 5.56
N THR A 507 29.17 -28.04 5.99
CA THR A 507 30.41 -28.16 5.21
C THR A 507 31.21 -29.36 5.73
N ASP A 508 31.27 -30.42 4.93
CA ASP A 508 32.17 -31.56 5.17
C ASP A 508 33.57 -31.20 4.65
N HIS A 509 34.47 -30.90 5.55
CA HIS A 509 35.85 -30.48 5.21
C HIS A 509 36.70 -31.60 4.65
N VAL A 510 36.33 -32.88 4.85
CA VAL A 510 37.04 -34.04 4.31
C VAL A 510 36.69 -34.26 2.85
N LEU A 511 35.39 -34.08 2.51
CA LEU A 511 34.89 -34.27 1.15
C LEU A 511 34.88 -32.98 0.34
N GLY A 512 35.08 -31.83 0.97
CA GLY A 512 34.96 -30.50 0.32
C GLY A 512 33.54 -30.18 -0.14
N LEU A 513 32.53 -30.81 0.45
CA LEU A 513 31.12 -30.71 0.02
C LEU A 513 30.32 -29.83 0.98
N GLN A 514 29.51 -28.95 0.40
CA GLN A 514 28.48 -28.22 1.14
C GLN A 514 27.11 -28.80 0.83
N ASN A 515 26.33 -29.08 1.90
CA ASN A 515 24.97 -29.59 1.78
C ASN A 515 24.01 -28.76 2.63
N LYS A 516 22.87 -28.41 2.05
CA LYS A 516 21.75 -27.79 2.76
C LYS A 516 20.99 -28.86 3.55
N LEU A 517 20.86 -28.67 4.86
CA LEU A 517 20.21 -29.60 5.78
C LEU A 517 19.05 -28.90 6.49
N ARG A 518 17.82 -29.39 6.30
CA ARG A 518 16.66 -28.88 7.02
C ARG A 518 16.55 -29.51 8.40
N ILE A 519 16.38 -28.67 9.41
CA ILE A 519 16.11 -29.03 10.81
C ILE A 519 14.76 -28.45 11.24
N TYR A 520 14.16 -29.07 12.28
CA TYR A 520 12.83 -28.75 12.80
C TYR A 520 12.92 -28.44 14.30
N PRO A 521 13.41 -27.25 14.66
CA PRO A 521 13.53 -26.87 16.06
C PRO A 521 12.16 -26.71 16.72
N THR A 522 12.14 -26.90 18.03
CA THR A 522 11.04 -26.53 18.93
C THR A 522 11.67 -25.92 20.18
N GLN A 523 10.89 -25.44 21.13
CA GLN A 523 11.42 -24.93 22.40
C GLN A 523 12.18 -25.97 23.22
N LYS A 524 12.03 -27.27 22.92
CA LYS A 524 12.79 -28.37 23.53
C LYS A 524 14.01 -28.71 22.68
N TRP A 525 15.11 -29.05 23.35
CA TRP A 525 16.33 -29.49 22.69
C TRP A 525 16.08 -30.73 21.79
N LYS A 526 16.53 -30.64 20.56
CA LYS A 526 16.59 -31.74 19.60
C LYS A 526 18.04 -31.92 19.14
N SER A 527 18.35 -33.06 18.52
CA SER A 527 19.67 -33.28 17.96
C SER A 527 19.61 -34.01 16.62
N LYS A 528 20.65 -33.79 15.79
CA LYS A 528 20.84 -34.44 14.50
C LYS A 528 22.31 -34.69 14.26
N LYS A 529 22.66 -35.89 13.76
CA LYS A 529 24.05 -36.18 13.35
C LYS A 529 24.46 -35.31 12.17
N ILE A 530 25.64 -34.75 12.25
CA ILE A 530 26.28 -33.98 11.18
C ILE A 530 27.76 -34.32 11.11
N ARG A 531 28.37 -34.05 9.96
CA ARG A 531 29.81 -34.19 9.78
C ARG A 531 30.32 -32.88 9.19
N GLY A 532 31.19 -32.16 9.94
CA GLY A 532 31.78 -30.90 9.52
C GLY A 532 31.28 -29.69 10.30
N SER A 533 31.54 -28.50 9.78
CA SER A 533 31.03 -27.24 10.34
C SER A 533 29.66 -26.89 9.84
N ILE A 534 28.95 -25.99 10.55
CA ILE A 534 27.64 -25.48 10.17
C ILE A 534 27.66 -23.97 10.01
N GLU A 535 26.82 -23.49 9.11
CA GLU A 535 26.44 -22.11 8.96
C GLU A 535 24.91 -22.03 8.95
N ILE A 536 24.32 -21.03 9.60
CA ILE A 536 22.88 -20.80 9.58
C ILE A 536 22.53 -20.05 8.31
N ASP A 537 21.49 -20.48 7.60
CA ASP A 537 21.04 -19.82 6.37
C ASP A 537 20.44 -18.44 6.70
N ASN A 538 21.16 -17.39 6.31
CA ASN A 538 20.79 -15.99 6.60
C ASN A 538 19.50 -15.53 5.88
N ASN A 539 18.92 -16.33 4.98
CA ASN A 539 17.65 -16.01 4.34
C ASN A 539 16.46 -16.08 5.31
N TYR A 540 16.61 -16.72 6.47
CA TYR A 540 15.62 -16.66 7.54
C TYR A 540 15.83 -15.42 8.39
N TYR A 541 14.74 -14.71 8.73
CA TYR A 541 14.80 -13.56 9.64
C TYR A 541 14.76 -14.06 11.09
N ILE A 542 15.91 -14.43 11.59
CA ILE A 542 16.13 -14.95 12.94
C ILE A 542 17.47 -14.47 13.48
N ASP A 543 17.64 -14.57 14.80
CA ASP A 543 18.94 -14.57 15.45
C ASP A 543 19.45 -15.99 15.66
N SER A 544 20.75 -16.15 15.89
CA SER A 544 21.34 -17.45 16.21
C SER A 544 22.41 -17.32 17.28
N LYS A 545 22.48 -18.32 18.17
CA LYS A 545 23.43 -18.33 19.28
C LYS A 545 24.04 -19.71 19.46
N ASN A 546 25.38 -19.79 19.34
CA ASN A 546 26.11 -20.98 19.75
C ASN A 546 26.24 -20.98 21.26
N VAL A 547 25.64 -21.96 21.92
CA VAL A 547 25.70 -22.15 23.38
C VAL A 547 26.62 -23.32 23.68
N ILE A 548 27.82 -23.02 24.20
CA ILE A 548 28.85 -24.00 24.51
C ILE A 548 28.46 -24.78 25.77
#